data_299b1c83c01a59b4195ec5a73429493c
#
_entry.id   299b1c83c01a59b4195ec5a73429493c
#
_cell.length_a   1.000
_cell.length_b   1.000
_cell.length_c   1.000
_cell.angle_alpha   90.00
_cell.angle_beta   90.00
_cell.angle_gamma   90.00
#
_symmetry.space_group_name_H-M   'P 1'
#
loop_
_entity.id
_entity.type
_entity.pdbx_description
1 polymer ?
#
loop_
_entity_poly.entity_id
_entity_poly.type
_entity_poly.pdbx_seq_one_letter_code
_entity_poly.pdbx_strand_id
1 'polypeptide(L)'
;MNRELSMEFVRVTEAAAIACGRSVGRGDKNGADQLAVDAMRKMFDTVNISGTVVIGEGEMDEAPMLYIGEEVGAGGPAVDIAVDPVEGTNLVAKGQPGAIAVIAIAPRGCLLHAPDMYMDKIAVGPRAKGCIDINAPIKENLERVAKALDRKVADLNVVLLDRERHYGIMDEIRSAGARIQLITDGDVNPIVNAGIEGTGVHMYVGRGGAPEGVLAAVAIKCLGGDMQAKLCPEDDAQVKRCLEMGIADCNKVLTLDDLVKGDDCMFTATAITNCNMLTGLRYFGDGVRTHTISTRYKTGTVRFVDAIHSFDRKDFAVKL
;
A
#
# COMPACT_ATOMS: atom_id res chain seq x y z
N MET A 1 7.57 -13.65 13.41
CA MET A 1 7.00 -14.41 12.26
C MET A 1 8.07 -15.26 11.56
N ASN A 2 7.71 -16.41 11.00
CA ASN A 2 8.64 -17.25 10.22
C ASN A 2 9.05 -16.51 8.93
N ARG A 3 10.33 -16.62 8.52
CA ARG A 3 10.83 -15.96 7.29
C ARG A 3 10.27 -16.57 6.00
N GLU A 4 9.81 -17.80 6.03
CA GLU A 4 9.16 -18.48 4.90
C GLU A 4 7.87 -17.78 4.47
N LEU A 5 7.16 -17.14 5.39
CA LEU A 5 5.95 -16.38 5.12
C LEU A 5 6.15 -15.30 4.04
N SER A 6 7.35 -14.75 3.89
CA SER A 6 7.62 -13.75 2.84
C SER A 6 7.30 -14.29 1.43
N MET A 7 7.58 -15.56 1.14
CA MET A 7 7.28 -16.16 -0.16
C MET A 7 5.82 -16.64 -0.24
N GLU A 8 5.22 -17.02 0.87
CA GLU A 8 3.78 -17.34 0.88
C GLU A 8 2.95 -16.11 0.53
N PHE A 9 3.30 -14.93 1.06
CA PHE A 9 2.60 -13.68 0.71
C PHE A 9 2.87 -13.20 -0.72
N VAL A 10 4.03 -13.50 -1.29
CA VAL A 10 4.27 -13.31 -2.74
C VAL A 10 3.23 -14.10 -3.54
N ARG A 11 3.01 -15.38 -3.21
CA ARG A 11 2.02 -16.23 -3.89
C ARG A 11 0.59 -15.69 -3.76
N VAL A 12 0.25 -15.12 -2.62
CA VAL A 12 -1.09 -14.54 -2.37
C VAL A 12 -1.32 -13.30 -3.25
N THR A 13 -0.35 -12.36 -3.28
CA THR A 13 -0.48 -11.15 -4.12
C THR A 13 -0.38 -11.45 -5.61
N GLU A 14 0.44 -12.45 -6.02
CA GLU A 14 0.51 -12.93 -7.40
C GLU A 14 -0.85 -13.52 -7.85
N ALA A 15 -1.51 -14.31 -7.01
CA ALA A 15 -2.80 -14.89 -7.34
C ALA A 15 -3.87 -13.82 -7.57
N ALA A 16 -3.95 -12.81 -6.69
CA ALA A 16 -4.86 -11.68 -6.86
C ALA A 16 -4.59 -10.90 -8.15
N ALA A 17 -3.32 -10.53 -8.39
CA ALA A 17 -2.93 -9.80 -9.58
C ALA A 17 -3.25 -10.57 -10.87
N ILE A 18 -2.93 -11.87 -10.93
CA ILE A 18 -3.20 -12.71 -12.11
C ILE A 18 -4.70 -12.85 -12.35
N ALA A 19 -5.51 -13.02 -11.31
CA ALA A 19 -6.95 -13.20 -11.41
C ALA A 19 -7.64 -11.97 -12.03
N CYS A 20 -7.29 -10.76 -11.61
CA CYS A 20 -7.89 -9.54 -12.16
C CYS A 20 -7.17 -9.00 -13.40
N GLY A 21 -5.98 -9.50 -13.73
CA GLY A 21 -5.12 -8.93 -14.76
C GLY A 21 -5.73 -8.94 -16.17
N ARG A 22 -6.59 -9.91 -16.49
CA ARG A 22 -7.33 -9.93 -17.77
C ARG A 22 -8.46 -8.91 -17.85
N SER A 23 -8.84 -8.31 -16.72
CA SER A 23 -9.84 -7.22 -16.64
C SER A 23 -9.23 -5.84 -16.91
N VAL A 24 -7.90 -5.74 -17.03
CA VAL A 24 -7.22 -4.48 -17.32
C VAL A 24 -7.73 -3.87 -18.64
N GLY A 25 -8.21 -2.63 -18.55
CA GLY A 25 -8.73 -1.86 -19.69
C GLY A 25 -10.13 -2.24 -20.16
N ARG A 26 -10.88 -3.06 -19.39
CA ARG A 26 -12.24 -3.50 -19.76
C ARG A 26 -13.36 -2.62 -19.19
N GLY A 27 -13.07 -1.64 -18.35
CA GLY A 27 -14.04 -0.71 -17.77
C GLY A 27 -14.84 -1.28 -16.59
N ASP A 28 -14.64 -2.54 -16.24
CA ASP A 28 -15.33 -3.22 -15.13
C ASP A 28 -14.43 -3.26 -13.89
N LYS A 29 -14.54 -2.23 -13.02
CA LYS A 29 -13.77 -2.16 -11.79
C LYS A 29 -14.22 -3.18 -10.74
N ASN A 30 -15.54 -3.37 -10.59
CA ASN A 30 -16.10 -4.24 -9.55
C ASN A 30 -15.82 -5.72 -9.88
N GLY A 31 -15.93 -6.12 -11.14
CA GLY A 31 -15.59 -7.46 -11.58
C GLY A 31 -14.08 -7.76 -11.44
N ALA A 32 -13.22 -6.78 -11.71
CA ALA A 32 -11.78 -6.94 -11.51
C ALA A 32 -11.44 -7.13 -10.02
N ASP A 33 -12.05 -6.33 -9.16
CA ASP A 33 -11.90 -6.37 -7.72
C ASP A 33 -12.36 -7.72 -7.14
N GLN A 34 -13.57 -8.15 -7.48
CA GLN A 34 -14.11 -9.44 -7.02
C GLN A 34 -13.21 -10.62 -7.39
N LEU A 35 -12.66 -10.65 -8.61
CA LEU A 35 -11.74 -11.70 -9.04
C LEU A 35 -10.47 -11.74 -8.18
N ALA A 36 -9.93 -10.58 -7.82
CA ALA A 36 -8.74 -10.47 -6.99
C ALA A 36 -9.02 -10.89 -5.55
N VAL A 37 -10.15 -10.43 -4.97
CA VAL A 37 -10.62 -10.82 -3.63
C VAL A 37 -10.76 -12.33 -3.52
N ASP A 38 -11.48 -12.95 -4.46
CA ASP A 38 -11.71 -14.40 -4.46
C ASP A 38 -10.40 -15.19 -4.53
N ALA A 39 -9.47 -14.77 -5.38
CA ALA A 39 -8.19 -15.43 -5.56
C ALA A 39 -7.30 -15.27 -4.30
N MET A 40 -7.24 -14.06 -3.76
CA MET A 40 -6.47 -13.75 -2.55
C MET A 40 -6.99 -14.54 -1.36
N ARG A 41 -8.30 -14.56 -1.15
CA ARG A 41 -8.96 -15.28 -0.05
C ARG A 41 -8.66 -16.79 -0.10
N LYS A 42 -8.79 -17.41 -1.28
CA LYS A 42 -8.46 -18.83 -1.48
C LYS A 42 -7.00 -19.16 -1.19
N MET A 43 -6.10 -18.25 -1.57
CA MET A 43 -4.67 -18.47 -1.30
C MET A 43 -4.34 -18.40 0.18
N PHE A 44 -5.00 -17.52 0.95
CA PHE A 44 -4.84 -17.48 2.41
C PHE A 44 -5.13 -18.82 3.09
N ASP A 45 -6.08 -19.61 2.61
CA ASP A 45 -6.40 -20.92 3.17
C ASP A 45 -5.22 -21.91 3.13
N THR A 46 -4.19 -21.62 2.34
CA THR A 46 -2.97 -22.43 2.22
C THR A 46 -1.81 -21.92 3.06
N VAL A 47 -1.92 -20.73 3.65
CA VAL A 47 -0.84 -20.08 4.39
C VAL A 47 -0.89 -20.45 5.87
N ASN A 48 0.22 -20.90 6.43
CA ASN A 48 0.33 -21.32 7.83
C ASN A 48 0.38 -20.10 8.78
N ILE A 49 -0.77 -19.44 8.97
CA ILE A 49 -1.02 -18.32 9.87
C ILE A 49 -2.41 -18.45 10.49
N SER A 50 -2.63 -17.79 11.63
CA SER A 50 -3.94 -17.43 12.17
C SER A 50 -4.08 -15.92 12.02
N GLY A 51 -4.50 -15.48 10.83
CA GLY A 51 -4.57 -14.08 10.45
C GLY A 51 -5.92 -13.46 10.75
N THR A 52 -5.94 -12.24 11.30
CA THR A 52 -7.14 -11.41 11.37
C THR A 52 -6.99 -10.25 10.40
N VAL A 53 -7.94 -10.08 9.50
CA VAL A 53 -8.01 -8.92 8.62
C VAL A 53 -8.36 -7.70 9.45
N VAL A 54 -7.45 -6.74 9.58
CA VAL A 54 -7.66 -5.49 10.32
C VAL A 54 -7.89 -4.30 9.39
N ILE A 55 -7.51 -4.45 8.12
CA ILE A 55 -7.80 -3.56 6.99
C ILE A 55 -8.08 -4.46 5.79
N GLY A 56 -9.22 -4.26 5.13
CA GLY A 56 -9.70 -5.11 4.03
C GLY A 56 -10.77 -4.41 3.21
N GLU A 57 -11.64 -5.19 2.56
CA GLU A 57 -12.63 -4.75 1.58
C GLU A 57 -13.87 -4.04 2.15
N GLY A 58 -13.90 -3.78 3.43
CA GLY A 58 -15.03 -3.19 4.14
C GLY A 58 -15.42 -3.95 5.40
N GLU A 59 -16.64 -3.72 5.89
CA GLU A 59 -17.20 -4.43 7.04
C GLU A 59 -17.97 -5.69 6.59
N MET A 60 -18.26 -6.60 7.55
CA MET A 60 -18.92 -7.88 7.27
C MET A 60 -20.21 -7.76 6.46
N ASP A 61 -20.99 -6.68 6.68
CA ASP A 61 -22.26 -6.45 6.00
C ASP A 61 -22.09 -5.89 4.56
N GLU A 62 -20.89 -5.42 4.22
CA GLU A 62 -20.57 -4.77 2.94
C GLU A 62 -19.74 -5.65 2.02
N ALA A 63 -18.84 -6.46 2.58
CA ALA A 63 -17.93 -7.32 1.84
C ALA A 63 -18.14 -8.79 2.19
N PRO A 64 -18.31 -9.68 1.20
CA PRO A 64 -18.50 -11.12 1.46
C PRO A 64 -17.21 -11.81 1.89
N MET A 65 -16.03 -11.24 1.59
CA MET A 65 -14.72 -11.79 1.91
C MET A 65 -13.70 -10.69 2.18
N LEU A 66 -12.65 -11.01 2.93
CA LEU A 66 -11.58 -10.10 3.35
C LEU A 66 -12.11 -8.85 4.08
N TYR A 67 -13.23 -8.99 4.77
CA TYR A 67 -13.80 -7.93 5.59
C TYR A 67 -13.04 -7.75 6.91
N ILE A 68 -13.16 -6.59 7.51
CA ILE A 68 -12.53 -6.28 8.80
C ILE A 68 -13.05 -7.24 9.88
N GLY A 69 -12.13 -7.97 10.52
CA GLY A 69 -12.42 -9.00 11.52
C GLY A 69 -12.47 -10.43 10.96
N GLU A 70 -12.40 -10.64 9.65
CA GLU A 70 -12.34 -11.98 9.07
C GLU A 70 -11.05 -12.70 9.52
N GLU A 71 -11.22 -13.96 9.93
CA GLU A 71 -10.11 -14.86 10.25
C GLU A 71 -9.72 -15.66 8.99
N VAL A 72 -8.44 -15.64 8.64
CA VAL A 72 -7.90 -16.32 7.46
C VAL A 72 -6.64 -17.11 7.78
N GLY A 73 -6.30 -18.08 6.92
CA GLY A 73 -5.11 -18.91 7.06
C GLY A 73 -5.41 -20.33 7.51
N ALA A 74 -4.39 -21.21 7.44
CA ALA A 74 -4.47 -22.63 7.74
C ALA A 74 -4.12 -22.98 9.20
N GLY A 75 -4.02 -21.98 10.08
CA GLY A 75 -3.50 -22.12 11.45
C GLY A 75 -2.00 -21.80 11.52
N GLY A 76 -1.53 -21.39 12.70
CA GLY A 76 -0.13 -20.99 12.90
C GLY A 76 0.02 -19.70 13.72
N PRO A 77 1.08 -18.91 13.52
CA PRO A 77 1.28 -17.67 14.27
C PRO A 77 0.12 -16.69 14.08
N ALA A 78 -0.31 -16.06 15.19
CA ALA A 78 -1.34 -15.03 15.16
C ALA A 78 -0.77 -13.73 14.57
N VAL A 79 -1.43 -13.19 13.55
CA VAL A 79 -1.00 -11.99 12.85
C VAL A 79 -2.18 -11.06 12.52
N ASP A 80 -1.90 -9.76 12.45
CA ASP A 80 -2.76 -8.78 11.81
C ASP A 80 -2.45 -8.74 10.32
N ILE A 81 -3.49 -8.61 9.50
CA ILE A 81 -3.41 -8.53 8.05
C ILE A 81 -4.08 -7.24 7.58
N ALA A 82 -3.39 -6.46 6.79
CA ALA A 82 -3.96 -5.39 5.99
C ALA A 82 -3.83 -5.78 4.52
N VAL A 83 -4.93 -5.71 3.76
CA VAL A 83 -4.98 -6.09 2.34
C VAL A 83 -5.69 -5.03 1.53
N ASP A 84 -5.24 -4.93 0.27
CA ASP A 84 -6.00 -4.35 -0.83
C ASP A 84 -5.71 -5.22 -2.06
N PRO A 85 -6.66 -6.07 -2.48
CA PRO A 85 -6.48 -6.97 -3.62
C PRO A 85 -6.28 -6.23 -4.94
N VAL A 86 -6.81 -5.01 -5.08
CA VAL A 86 -6.67 -4.15 -6.28
C VAL A 86 -6.52 -2.68 -5.87
N GLU A 87 -5.40 -2.33 -5.28
CA GLU A 87 -5.03 -0.92 -5.04
C GLU A 87 -4.98 -0.18 -6.37
N GLY A 88 -5.94 0.74 -6.56
CA GLY A 88 -6.14 1.45 -7.82
C GLY A 88 -7.10 0.76 -8.79
N THR A 89 -8.31 0.37 -8.33
CA THR A 89 -9.35 -0.27 -9.15
C THR A 89 -9.71 0.53 -10.41
N ASN A 90 -9.72 1.88 -10.33
CA ASN A 90 -9.94 2.74 -11.50
C ASN A 90 -8.79 2.65 -12.53
N LEU A 91 -7.55 2.43 -12.09
CA LEU A 91 -6.41 2.25 -12.98
C LEU A 91 -6.53 0.94 -13.75
N VAL A 92 -6.96 -0.14 -13.08
CA VAL A 92 -7.24 -1.43 -13.73
C VAL A 92 -8.35 -1.27 -14.76
N ALA A 93 -9.49 -0.70 -14.39
CA ALA A 93 -10.62 -0.52 -15.28
C ALA A 93 -10.25 0.29 -16.54
N LYS A 94 -9.41 1.31 -16.41
CA LYS A 94 -8.97 2.19 -17.50
C LYS A 94 -7.69 1.73 -18.21
N GLY A 95 -7.04 0.65 -17.76
CA GLY A 95 -5.76 0.20 -18.31
C GLY A 95 -4.60 1.17 -18.05
N GLN A 96 -4.68 1.95 -16.98
CA GLN A 96 -3.67 2.94 -16.60
C GLN A 96 -2.58 2.31 -15.73
N PRO A 97 -1.36 2.89 -15.70
CA PRO A 97 -0.27 2.41 -14.85
C PRO A 97 -0.51 2.74 -13.38
N GLY A 98 0.04 1.92 -12.48
CA GLY A 98 0.08 2.19 -11.05
C GLY A 98 -0.66 1.18 -10.17
N ALA A 99 -1.50 0.30 -10.74
CA ALA A 99 -2.28 -0.67 -9.97
C ALA A 99 -1.42 -1.83 -9.45
N ILE A 100 -1.62 -2.19 -8.18
CA ILE A 100 -0.93 -3.29 -7.49
C ILE A 100 -1.90 -4.11 -6.65
N ALA A 101 -1.61 -5.39 -6.44
CA ALA A 101 -2.22 -6.20 -5.38
C ALA A 101 -1.30 -6.17 -4.16
N VAL A 102 -1.80 -5.84 -2.97
CA VAL A 102 -0.95 -5.56 -1.81
C VAL A 102 -1.40 -6.23 -0.52
N ILE A 103 -0.42 -6.65 0.29
CA ILE A 103 -0.58 -7.19 1.64
C ILE A 103 0.46 -6.58 2.57
N ALA A 104 0.03 -6.20 3.76
CA ALA A 104 0.92 -5.86 4.87
C ALA A 104 0.55 -6.72 6.10
N ILE A 105 1.57 -7.20 6.82
CA ILE A 105 1.40 -8.15 7.90
C ILE A 105 2.32 -7.80 9.06
N ALA A 106 1.77 -7.91 10.28
CA ALA A 106 2.51 -7.77 11.53
C ALA A 106 2.00 -8.78 12.57
N PRO A 107 2.70 -9.02 13.69
CA PRO A 107 2.15 -9.80 14.80
C PRO A 107 0.82 -9.21 15.28
N ARG A 108 -0.06 -10.05 15.81
CA ARG A 108 -1.38 -9.66 16.30
C ARG A 108 -1.32 -8.42 17.21
N GLY A 109 -2.17 -7.41 16.94
CA GLY A 109 -2.26 -6.15 17.68
C GLY A 109 -1.18 -5.13 17.31
N CYS A 110 -0.41 -5.36 16.24
CA CYS A 110 0.67 -4.46 15.83
C CYS A 110 0.32 -3.51 14.68
N LEU A 111 -0.73 -3.75 13.91
CA LEU A 111 -1.22 -2.80 12.93
C LEU A 111 -2.27 -1.86 13.54
N LEU A 112 -2.26 -0.59 13.16
CA LEU A 112 -3.34 0.32 13.51
C LEU A 112 -4.62 -0.13 12.80
N HIS A 113 -5.67 -0.35 13.55
CA HIS A 113 -7.01 -0.56 13.01
C HIS A 113 -7.55 0.81 12.59
N ALA A 114 -7.26 1.22 11.37
CA ALA A 114 -7.70 2.50 10.84
C ALA A 114 -9.14 2.40 10.32
N PRO A 115 -10.05 3.30 10.75
CA PRO A 115 -11.37 3.36 10.17
C PRO A 115 -11.32 3.83 8.72
N ASP A 116 -12.35 3.47 7.93
CA ASP A 116 -12.50 3.97 6.56
C ASP A 116 -12.85 5.47 6.59
N MET A 117 -11.81 6.28 6.50
CA MET A 117 -11.86 7.74 6.47
C MET A 117 -10.62 8.32 5.81
N TYR A 118 -10.61 9.62 5.58
CA TYR A 118 -9.42 10.29 5.07
C TYR A 118 -8.31 10.45 6.12
N MET A 119 -7.09 10.45 5.60
CA MET A 119 -5.85 10.64 6.36
C MET A 119 -4.91 11.53 5.54
N ASP A 120 -4.41 12.61 6.14
CA ASP A 120 -3.27 13.36 5.60
C ASP A 120 -2.00 12.55 5.81
N LYS A 121 -1.16 12.48 4.80
CA LYS A 121 0.04 11.64 4.77
C LYS A 121 1.22 12.41 4.17
N ILE A 122 2.41 12.24 4.77
CA ILE A 122 3.69 12.66 4.20
C ILE A 122 4.69 11.52 4.38
N ALA A 123 5.42 11.17 3.34
CA ALA A 123 6.37 10.04 3.37
C ALA A 123 7.62 10.30 2.54
N VAL A 124 8.76 9.78 3.02
CA VAL A 124 10.07 9.88 2.40
C VAL A 124 10.88 8.59 2.54
N GLY A 125 11.87 8.42 1.71
CA GLY A 125 12.81 7.30 1.77
C GLY A 125 13.83 7.40 2.91
N PRO A 126 14.67 6.35 3.08
CA PRO A 126 15.59 6.20 4.21
C PRO A 126 16.61 7.33 4.36
N ARG A 127 17.08 7.91 3.25
CA ARG A 127 18.05 9.02 3.29
C ARG A 127 17.47 10.33 3.86
N ALA A 128 16.14 10.50 3.79
CA ALA A 128 15.43 11.66 4.34
C ALA A 128 14.67 11.34 5.64
N LYS A 129 14.97 10.22 6.29
CA LYS A 129 14.35 9.83 7.56
C LYS A 129 14.58 10.90 8.63
N GLY A 130 13.52 11.27 9.35
CA GLY A 130 13.54 12.30 10.39
C GLY A 130 13.55 13.75 9.87
N CYS A 131 13.40 13.96 8.56
CA CYS A 131 13.44 15.31 7.96
C CYS A 131 12.04 15.91 7.74
N ILE A 132 10.98 15.11 7.85
CA ILE A 132 9.60 15.53 7.59
C ILE A 132 8.85 15.93 8.87
N ASP A 133 7.95 16.89 8.71
CA ASP A 133 6.99 17.29 9.73
C ASP A 133 5.67 17.65 9.04
N ILE A 134 4.63 16.85 9.27
CA ILE A 134 3.31 17.02 8.63
C ILE A 134 2.64 18.34 9.01
N ASN A 135 3.02 18.97 10.14
CA ASN A 135 2.49 20.25 10.58
C ASN A 135 3.29 21.44 10.04
N ALA A 136 4.47 21.21 9.46
CA ALA A 136 5.30 22.28 8.90
C ALA A 136 4.82 22.65 7.48
N PRO A 137 5.07 23.89 7.02
CA PRO A 137 4.84 24.26 5.64
C PRO A 137 5.54 23.31 4.65
N ILE A 138 4.90 23.04 3.52
CA ILE A 138 5.46 22.15 2.47
C ILE A 138 6.85 22.60 2.03
N LYS A 139 7.07 23.91 1.88
CA LYS A 139 8.36 24.48 1.52
C LYS A 139 9.48 24.04 2.48
N GLU A 140 9.24 24.07 3.78
CA GLU A 140 10.24 23.64 4.77
C GLU A 140 10.54 22.14 4.65
N ASN A 141 9.53 21.31 4.45
CA ASN A 141 9.71 19.87 4.22
C ASN A 141 10.56 19.64 2.96
N LEU A 142 10.29 20.34 1.87
CA LEU A 142 11.06 20.24 0.63
C LEU A 142 12.53 20.65 0.82
N GLU A 143 12.80 21.74 1.55
CA GLU A 143 14.15 22.20 1.85
C GLU A 143 14.94 21.18 2.70
N ARG A 144 14.29 20.60 3.73
CA ARG A 144 14.89 19.58 4.60
C ARG A 144 15.18 18.30 3.81
N VAL A 145 14.22 17.83 2.99
CA VAL A 145 14.37 16.64 2.15
C VAL A 145 15.45 16.85 1.09
N ALA A 146 15.47 18.00 0.41
CA ALA A 146 16.50 18.34 -0.58
C ALA A 146 17.91 18.30 0.05
N LYS A 147 18.07 18.90 1.23
CA LYS A 147 19.33 18.89 1.97
C LYS A 147 19.74 17.45 2.35
N ALA A 148 18.81 16.63 2.84
CA ALA A 148 19.10 15.24 3.23
C ALA A 148 19.50 14.36 2.04
N LEU A 149 18.94 14.63 0.87
CA LEU A 149 19.26 13.92 -0.37
C LEU A 149 20.47 14.48 -1.13
N ASP A 150 21.08 15.56 -0.64
CA ASP A 150 22.15 16.31 -1.33
C ASP A 150 21.71 16.77 -2.73
N ARG A 151 20.55 17.42 -2.80
CA ARG A 151 19.90 17.89 -4.03
C ARG A 151 19.42 19.33 -3.88
N LYS A 152 19.08 19.96 -5.00
CA LYS A 152 18.31 21.19 -5.00
C LYS A 152 16.82 20.87 -4.90
N VAL A 153 16.02 21.78 -4.35
CA VAL A 153 14.56 21.62 -4.32
C VAL A 153 13.99 21.39 -5.72
N ALA A 154 14.54 22.07 -6.73
CA ALA A 154 14.13 21.91 -8.13
C ALA A 154 14.36 20.50 -8.72
N ASP A 155 15.22 19.70 -8.11
CA ASP A 155 15.48 18.32 -8.52
C ASP A 155 14.55 17.32 -7.84
N LEU A 156 13.79 17.74 -6.82
CA LEU A 156 12.82 16.90 -6.15
C LEU A 156 11.62 16.63 -7.05
N ASN A 157 11.09 15.41 -6.95
CA ASN A 157 9.83 15.01 -7.55
C ASN A 157 8.89 14.55 -6.42
N VAL A 158 7.78 15.28 -6.25
CA VAL A 158 6.76 15.03 -5.24
C VAL A 158 5.56 14.40 -5.92
N VAL A 159 5.06 13.29 -5.36
CA VAL A 159 3.87 12.62 -5.88
C VAL A 159 2.68 12.92 -4.99
N LEU A 160 1.53 13.18 -5.59
CA LEU A 160 0.25 13.33 -4.89
C LEU A 160 -0.92 13.03 -5.84
N LEU A 161 -2.08 12.75 -5.25
CA LEU A 161 -3.33 12.54 -5.98
C LEU A 161 -3.80 13.83 -6.65
N ASP A 162 -4.21 13.74 -7.91
CA ASP A 162 -4.87 14.82 -8.67
C ASP A 162 -6.32 14.96 -8.18
N ARG A 163 -6.49 15.79 -7.18
CA ARG A 163 -7.78 16.09 -6.53
C ARG A 163 -7.84 17.57 -6.16
N GLU A 164 -9.01 18.18 -6.27
CA GLU A 164 -9.23 19.60 -5.93
C GLU A 164 -8.75 19.96 -4.53
N ARG A 165 -8.95 19.05 -3.55
CA ARG A 165 -8.47 19.23 -2.18
C ARG A 165 -6.95 19.40 -2.04
N HIS A 166 -6.18 19.09 -3.08
CA HIS A 166 -4.71 19.22 -3.11
C HIS A 166 -4.20 20.45 -3.89
N TYR A 167 -5.07 21.26 -4.51
CA TYR A 167 -4.61 22.38 -5.32
C TYR A 167 -3.73 23.35 -4.53
N GLY A 168 -4.07 23.65 -3.27
CA GLY A 168 -3.23 24.48 -2.40
C GLY A 168 -1.83 23.90 -2.19
N ILE A 169 -1.73 22.58 -1.91
CA ILE A 169 -0.46 21.88 -1.76
C ILE A 169 0.33 21.90 -3.07
N MET A 170 -0.33 21.71 -4.22
CA MET A 170 0.31 21.77 -5.54
C MET A 170 0.94 23.14 -5.82
N ASP A 171 0.23 24.20 -5.47
CA ASP A 171 0.72 25.57 -5.64
C ASP A 171 1.92 25.87 -4.73
N GLU A 172 1.90 25.39 -3.48
CA GLU A 172 3.05 25.51 -2.57
C GLU A 172 4.27 24.76 -3.10
N ILE A 173 4.12 23.51 -3.60
CA ILE A 173 5.21 22.71 -4.15
C ILE A 173 5.82 23.42 -5.37
N ARG A 174 4.98 23.90 -6.31
CA ARG A 174 5.43 24.64 -7.50
C ARG A 174 6.13 25.94 -7.14
N SER A 175 5.58 26.67 -6.19
CA SER A 175 6.17 27.95 -5.71
C SER A 175 7.53 27.74 -5.04
N ALA A 176 7.74 26.58 -4.38
CA ALA A 176 9.03 26.19 -3.84
C ALA A 176 10.02 25.74 -4.93
N GLY A 177 9.56 25.50 -6.15
CA GLY A 177 10.37 25.13 -7.31
C GLY A 177 10.52 23.61 -7.51
N ALA A 178 9.87 22.78 -6.71
CA ALA A 178 9.91 21.32 -6.88
C ALA A 178 8.98 20.85 -8.03
N ARG A 179 9.27 19.66 -8.56
CA ARG A 179 8.45 19.00 -9.58
C ARG A 179 7.33 18.20 -8.95
N ILE A 180 6.22 18.09 -9.65
CA ILE A 180 5.06 17.30 -9.24
C ILE A 180 4.81 16.18 -10.25
N GLN A 181 4.51 14.99 -9.72
CA GLN A 181 3.93 13.89 -10.46
C GLN A 181 2.52 13.65 -9.92
N LEU A 182 1.51 13.92 -10.74
CA LEU A 182 0.11 13.69 -10.37
C LEU A 182 -0.29 12.25 -10.71
N ILE A 183 -1.04 11.64 -9.79
CA ILE A 183 -1.65 10.32 -9.97
C ILE A 183 -3.16 10.44 -9.84
N THR A 184 -3.90 9.61 -10.56
CA THR A 184 -5.36 9.68 -10.57
C THR A 184 -6.03 8.75 -9.57
N ASP A 185 -5.31 7.72 -9.07
CA ASP A 185 -5.83 6.74 -8.12
C ASP A 185 -4.67 5.98 -7.47
N GLY A 186 -4.92 5.37 -6.29
CA GLY A 186 -3.99 4.51 -5.56
C GLY A 186 -2.78 5.26 -4.98
N ASP A 187 -2.71 5.41 -3.65
CA ASP A 187 -1.60 6.14 -3.04
C ASP A 187 -0.58 5.26 -2.29
N VAL A 188 -0.84 3.97 -2.13
CA VAL A 188 0.14 3.03 -1.55
C VAL A 188 1.38 2.92 -2.46
N ASN A 189 1.18 2.65 -3.74
CA ASN A 189 2.28 2.51 -4.70
C ASN A 189 3.23 3.73 -4.73
N PRO A 190 2.76 4.99 -4.87
CA PRO A 190 3.67 6.15 -4.87
C PRO A 190 4.36 6.39 -3.53
N ILE A 191 3.72 6.06 -2.40
CA ILE A 191 4.37 6.13 -1.09
C ILE A 191 5.52 5.10 -1.04
N VAL A 192 5.30 3.87 -1.47
CA VAL A 192 6.36 2.84 -1.54
C VAL A 192 7.49 3.27 -2.47
N ASN A 193 7.16 3.88 -3.62
CA ASN A 193 8.17 4.40 -4.56
C ASN A 193 9.07 5.47 -3.91
N ALA A 194 8.56 6.31 -3.02
CA ALA A 194 9.37 7.27 -2.28
C ALA A 194 10.40 6.58 -1.35
N GLY A 195 10.11 5.36 -0.91
CA GLY A 195 11.00 4.52 -0.07
C GLY A 195 12.12 3.82 -0.84
N ILE A 196 12.05 3.77 -2.18
CA ILE A 196 12.98 3.00 -3.02
C ILE A 196 13.81 3.94 -3.90
N GLU A 197 15.13 3.85 -3.79
CA GLU A 197 16.03 4.62 -4.65
C GLU A 197 15.88 4.21 -6.14
N GLY A 198 15.99 5.19 -7.03
CA GLY A 198 15.92 4.96 -8.48
C GLY A 198 14.51 4.99 -9.08
N THR A 199 13.45 5.05 -8.28
CA THR A 199 12.06 5.20 -8.77
C THR A 199 11.75 6.59 -9.34
N GLY A 200 12.59 7.58 -9.03
CA GLY A 200 12.37 8.97 -9.40
C GLY A 200 11.39 9.71 -8.50
N VAL A 201 10.86 9.09 -7.44
CA VAL A 201 10.00 9.70 -6.43
C VAL A 201 10.83 10.02 -5.18
N HIS A 202 10.70 11.22 -4.63
CA HIS A 202 11.50 11.67 -3.49
C HIS A 202 10.64 11.94 -2.25
N MET A 203 9.39 12.30 -2.43
CA MET A 203 8.42 12.53 -1.37
C MET A 203 7.01 12.26 -1.87
N TYR A 204 6.17 11.71 -1.02
CA TYR A 204 4.71 11.72 -1.16
C TYR A 204 4.11 12.70 -0.16
N VAL A 205 3.09 13.43 -0.56
CA VAL A 205 2.27 14.26 0.34
C VAL A 205 0.84 14.33 -0.18
N GLY A 206 -0.14 14.21 0.70
CA GLY A 206 -1.54 14.38 0.32
C GLY A 206 -2.51 13.67 1.25
N ARG A 207 -3.79 13.81 0.95
CA ARG A 207 -4.92 13.21 1.65
C ARG A 207 -5.49 12.06 0.83
N GLY A 208 -5.51 10.86 1.41
CA GLY A 208 -6.10 9.64 0.86
C GLY A 208 -6.71 8.80 1.98
N GLY A 209 -7.08 7.56 1.75
CA GLY A 209 -7.66 6.68 2.74
C GLY A 209 -6.70 6.34 3.88
N ALA A 210 -7.23 6.20 5.09
CA ALA A 210 -6.45 5.79 6.25
C ALA A 210 -6.05 4.31 6.19
N PRO A 211 -6.87 3.39 5.68
CA PRO A 211 -6.47 2.00 5.43
C PRO A 211 -5.20 1.89 4.57
N GLU A 212 -5.15 2.60 3.43
CA GLU A 212 -3.99 2.65 2.54
C GLU A 212 -2.77 3.28 3.24
N GLY A 213 -3.01 4.21 4.17
CA GLY A 213 -1.96 4.79 5.01
C GLY A 213 -1.24 3.77 5.87
N VAL A 214 -1.96 2.80 6.45
CA VAL A 214 -1.37 1.72 7.25
C VAL A 214 -0.60 0.73 6.36
N LEU A 215 -1.16 0.34 5.20
CA LEU A 215 -0.47 -0.49 4.20
C LEU A 215 0.87 0.14 3.81
N ALA A 216 0.85 1.41 3.43
CA ALA A 216 2.04 2.17 3.03
C ALA A 216 3.04 2.33 4.19
N ALA A 217 2.56 2.54 5.42
CA ALA A 217 3.43 2.66 6.60
C ALA A 217 4.25 1.39 6.86
N VAL A 218 3.65 0.21 6.68
CA VAL A 218 4.40 -1.07 6.78
C VAL A 218 5.52 -1.12 5.75
N ALA A 219 5.23 -0.74 4.49
CA ALA A 219 6.25 -0.71 3.43
C ALA A 219 7.38 0.27 3.78
N ILE A 220 7.05 1.51 4.12
CA ILE A 220 8.04 2.55 4.46
C ILE A 220 8.88 2.13 5.67
N LYS A 221 8.26 1.52 6.69
CA LYS A 221 8.98 0.97 7.85
C LYS A 221 9.98 -0.12 7.43
N CYS A 222 9.55 -1.06 6.59
CA CYS A 222 10.42 -2.12 6.06
C CYS A 222 11.58 -1.57 5.22
N LEU A 223 11.36 -0.49 4.49
CA LEU A 223 12.35 0.18 3.64
C LEU A 223 13.30 1.11 4.44
N GLY A 224 12.99 1.35 5.72
CA GLY A 224 13.80 2.22 6.59
C GLY A 224 13.55 3.72 6.39
N GLY A 225 12.50 4.09 5.68
CA GLY A 225 12.07 5.48 5.46
C GLY A 225 11.38 6.11 6.67
N ASP A 226 10.65 7.19 6.42
CA ASP A 226 9.84 7.89 7.41
C ASP A 226 8.48 8.27 6.85
N MET A 227 7.47 8.24 7.72
CA MET A 227 6.11 8.64 7.38
C MET A 227 5.41 9.23 8.60
N GLN A 228 4.67 10.29 8.38
CA GLN A 228 3.76 10.86 9.35
C GLN A 228 2.36 10.95 8.75
N ALA A 229 1.34 10.80 9.60
CA ALA A 229 -0.04 10.85 9.18
C ALA A 229 -0.93 11.55 10.21
N LYS A 230 -2.09 12.06 9.77
CA LYS A 230 -3.15 12.58 10.64
C LYS A 230 -4.49 12.14 10.11
N LEU A 231 -5.35 11.61 10.98
CA LEU A 231 -6.73 11.32 10.62
C LEU A 231 -7.49 12.62 10.34
N CYS A 232 -8.41 12.57 9.38
CA CYS A 232 -9.20 13.71 8.95
C CYS A 232 -10.69 13.38 9.05
N PRO A 233 -11.26 13.21 10.28
CA PRO A 233 -12.67 12.94 10.42
C PRO A 233 -13.49 14.12 9.90
N GLU A 234 -14.53 13.81 9.11
CA GLU A 234 -15.41 14.82 8.48
C GLU A 234 -16.61 15.14 9.36
N ASP A 235 -16.95 14.26 10.33
CA ASP A 235 -18.08 14.41 11.23
C ASP A 235 -17.86 13.72 12.58
N ASP A 236 -18.80 13.93 13.51
CA ASP A 236 -18.76 13.33 14.85
C ASP A 236 -18.93 11.80 14.83
N ALA A 237 -19.55 11.23 13.81
CA ALA A 237 -19.68 9.79 13.66
C ALA A 237 -18.34 9.13 13.39
N GLN A 238 -17.53 9.74 12.52
CA GLN A 238 -16.16 9.29 12.27
C GLN A 238 -15.24 9.45 13.49
N VAL A 239 -15.40 10.55 14.27
CA VAL A 239 -14.68 10.70 15.55
C VAL A 239 -15.08 9.59 16.53
N LYS A 240 -16.37 9.30 16.65
CA LYS A 240 -16.85 8.19 17.49
C LYS A 240 -16.31 6.84 17.03
N ARG A 241 -16.26 6.60 15.72
CA ARG A 241 -15.67 5.38 15.14
C ARG A 241 -14.20 5.21 15.49
N CYS A 242 -13.41 6.29 15.46
CA CYS A 242 -12.02 6.27 15.92
C CYS A 242 -11.91 5.79 17.38
N LEU A 243 -12.75 6.34 18.27
CA LEU A 243 -12.76 5.96 19.69
C LEU A 243 -13.12 4.48 19.89
N GLU A 244 -14.12 3.98 19.17
CA GLU A 244 -14.54 2.57 19.20
C GLU A 244 -13.44 1.63 18.71
N MET A 245 -12.60 2.07 17.76
CA MET A 245 -11.44 1.33 17.24
C MET A 245 -10.16 1.56 18.08
N GLY A 246 -10.25 2.24 19.22
CA GLY A 246 -9.15 2.43 20.17
C GLY A 246 -8.23 3.61 19.86
N ILE A 247 -8.61 4.51 18.96
CA ILE A 247 -7.87 5.73 18.64
C ILE A 247 -8.37 6.86 19.52
N ALA A 248 -7.64 7.15 20.59
CA ALA A 248 -8.08 8.11 21.63
C ALA A 248 -8.07 9.57 21.18
N ASP A 249 -7.22 9.94 20.23
CA ASP A 249 -7.07 11.31 19.70
C ASP A 249 -6.87 11.31 18.20
N CYS A 250 -7.92 11.70 17.46
CA CYS A 250 -7.89 11.80 16.00
C CYS A 250 -6.99 12.95 15.49
N ASN A 251 -6.64 13.92 16.33
CA ASN A 251 -5.78 15.05 15.95
C ASN A 251 -4.29 14.75 16.14
N LYS A 252 -3.97 13.62 16.76
CA LYS A 252 -2.58 13.19 16.98
C LYS A 252 -1.86 13.01 15.64
N VAL A 253 -0.62 13.52 15.57
CA VAL A 253 0.29 13.10 14.48
C VAL A 253 0.70 11.65 14.75
N LEU A 254 0.32 10.77 13.85
CA LEU A 254 0.69 9.37 13.87
C LEU A 254 2.07 9.18 13.22
N THR A 255 2.98 8.56 13.95
CA THR A 255 4.30 8.14 13.45
C THR A 255 4.25 6.74 12.89
N LEU A 256 5.34 6.27 12.27
CA LEU A 256 5.45 4.86 11.83
C LEU A 256 5.20 3.88 12.98
N ASP A 257 5.64 4.19 14.20
CA ASP A 257 5.44 3.31 15.35
C ASP A 257 4.01 3.34 15.91
N ASP A 258 3.25 4.41 15.65
CA ASP A 258 1.81 4.45 15.94
C ASP A 258 1.01 3.64 14.91
N LEU A 259 1.40 3.69 13.63
CA LEU A 259 0.74 2.97 12.52
C LEU A 259 1.09 1.48 12.52
N VAL A 260 2.35 1.15 12.84
CA VAL A 260 2.87 -0.23 12.83
C VAL A 260 3.79 -0.43 14.03
N LYS A 261 3.31 -1.13 15.05
CA LYS A 261 4.07 -1.42 16.28
C LYS A 261 5.08 -2.55 16.07
N GLY A 262 6.11 -2.55 16.90
CA GLY A 262 7.09 -3.64 16.98
C GLY A 262 8.08 -3.64 15.82
N ASP A 263 8.83 -4.75 15.73
CA ASP A 263 10.01 -4.90 14.87
C ASP A 263 9.90 -6.06 13.85
N ASP A 264 8.75 -6.67 13.69
CA ASP A 264 8.56 -7.82 12.79
C ASP A 264 7.30 -7.63 11.92
N CYS A 265 7.43 -6.82 10.88
CA CYS A 265 6.41 -6.67 9.87
C CYS A 265 6.94 -7.00 8.47
N MET A 266 6.02 -7.30 7.56
CA MET A 266 6.29 -7.63 6.16
C MET A 266 5.31 -6.88 5.28
N PHE A 267 5.78 -6.46 4.10
CA PHE A 267 4.96 -5.88 3.05
C PHE A 267 5.26 -6.60 1.74
N THR A 268 4.23 -6.90 0.98
CA THR A 268 4.34 -7.54 -0.33
C THR A 268 3.37 -6.90 -1.30
N ALA A 269 3.83 -6.58 -2.50
CA ALA A 269 3.00 -6.03 -3.57
C ALA A 269 3.39 -6.61 -4.92
N THR A 270 2.40 -7.07 -5.70
CA THR A 270 2.55 -7.54 -7.08
C THR A 270 1.92 -6.53 -8.03
N ALA A 271 2.66 -6.12 -9.07
CA ALA A 271 2.14 -5.19 -10.07
C ALA A 271 1.07 -5.86 -10.94
N ILE A 272 -0.10 -5.23 -11.02
CA ILE A 272 -1.16 -5.55 -11.99
C ILE A 272 -0.85 -4.81 -13.30
N THR A 273 -0.61 -3.51 -13.20
CA THR A 273 -0.15 -2.67 -14.32
C THR A 273 1.26 -2.13 -14.03
N ASN A 274 1.93 -1.58 -15.04
CA ASN A 274 3.28 -1.03 -14.82
C ASN A 274 3.26 0.07 -13.74
N CYS A 275 4.27 0.08 -12.88
CA CYS A 275 4.52 1.18 -11.95
C CYS A 275 6.02 1.53 -11.90
N ASN A 276 6.41 2.57 -11.15
CA ASN A 276 7.81 3.02 -11.13
C ASN A 276 8.78 1.93 -10.62
N MET A 277 8.34 1.11 -9.66
CA MET A 277 9.20 0.07 -9.06
C MET A 277 9.04 -1.32 -9.68
N LEU A 278 7.91 -1.63 -10.34
CA LEU A 278 7.57 -2.97 -10.81
C LEU A 278 7.01 -2.94 -12.24
N THR A 279 7.28 -4.00 -12.98
CA THR A 279 6.67 -4.26 -14.28
C THR A 279 5.33 -4.95 -14.09
N GLY A 280 4.26 -4.46 -14.73
CA GLY A 280 2.94 -5.09 -14.72
C GLY A 280 2.93 -6.46 -15.40
N LEU A 281 1.81 -7.16 -15.26
CA LEU A 281 1.60 -8.48 -15.82
C LEU A 281 1.93 -8.54 -17.31
N ARG A 282 2.56 -9.65 -17.74
CA ARG A 282 2.85 -9.96 -19.14
C ARG A 282 2.35 -11.35 -19.45
N TYR A 283 1.27 -11.43 -20.23
CA TYR A 283 0.71 -12.69 -20.73
C TYR A 283 1.47 -13.17 -21.97
N PHE A 284 1.72 -14.46 -22.07
CA PHE A 284 2.34 -15.10 -23.22
C PHE A 284 1.83 -16.53 -23.34
N GLY A 285 1.50 -16.99 -24.56
CA GLY A 285 1.08 -18.37 -24.81
C GLY A 285 0.10 -18.91 -23.75
N ASP A 286 0.59 -19.82 -22.93
CA ASP A 286 -0.11 -20.54 -21.87
C ASP A 286 0.27 -20.04 -20.47
N GLY A 287 0.87 -18.85 -20.33
CA GLY A 287 1.37 -18.37 -19.06
C GLY A 287 1.30 -16.86 -18.85
N VAL A 288 1.80 -16.44 -17.69
CA VAL A 288 1.93 -15.04 -17.30
C VAL A 288 3.19 -14.82 -16.50
N ARG A 289 3.82 -13.65 -16.68
CA ARG A 289 4.94 -13.18 -15.87
C ARG A 289 4.44 -12.15 -14.88
N THR A 290 4.84 -12.30 -13.61
CA THR A 290 4.57 -11.38 -12.51
C THR A 290 5.87 -10.73 -12.05
N HIS A 291 5.75 -9.52 -11.48
CA HIS A 291 6.86 -8.84 -10.81
C HIS A 291 6.37 -8.31 -9.46
N THR A 292 7.01 -8.75 -8.39
CA THR A 292 6.57 -8.56 -7.00
C THR A 292 7.71 -8.00 -6.17
N ILE A 293 7.41 -7.05 -5.29
CA ILE A 293 8.30 -6.65 -4.20
C ILE A 293 7.84 -7.32 -2.91
N SER A 294 8.79 -7.89 -2.15
CA SER A 294 8.56 -8.42 -0.81
C SER A 294 9.62 -7.88 0.14
N THR A 295 9.17 -7.24 1.23
CA THR A 295 10.05 -6.61 2.22
C THR A 295 9.80 -7.16 3.60
N ARG A 296 10.83 -7.16 4.44
CA ARG A 296 10.73 -7.55 5.84
C ARG A 296 11.56 -6.63 6.72
N TYR A 297 10.93 -6.00 7.71
CA TYR A 297 11.59 -5.07 8.63
C TYR A 297 12.70 -5.74 9.45
N LYS A 298 12.38 -6.84 10.13
CA LYS A 298 13.30 -7.54 11.06
C LYS A 298 14.65 -7.93 10.45
N THR A 299 14.70 -8.14 9.15
CA THR A 299 15.94 -8.54 8.45
C THR A 299 16.49 -7.46 7.52
N GLY A 300 15.80 -6.32 7.40
CA GLY A 300 16.15 -5.26 6.45
C GLY A 300 16.20 -5.74 5.00
N THR A 301 15.42 -6.77 4.66
CA THR A 301 15.53 -7.43 3.36
C THR A 301 14.46 -6.91 2.42
N VAL A 302 14.87 -6.49 1.23
CA VAL A 302 14.02 -6.16 0.08
C VAL A 302 14.31 -7.17 -1.03
N ARG A 303 13.25 -7.81 -1.56
CA ARG A 303 13.36 -8.75 -2.69
C ARG A 303 12.46 -8.28 -3.81
N PHE A 304 13.00 -8.33 -5.01
CA PHE A 304 12.21 -8.27 -6.23
C PHE A 304 12.11 -9.69 -6.79
N VAL A 305 10.90 -10.20 -6.95
CA VAL A 305 10.60 -11.54 -7.44
C VAL A 305 10.00 -11.42 -8.82
N ASP A 306 10.69 -11.97 -9.80
CA ASP A 306 10.25 -12.08 -11.19
C ASP A 306 9.91 -13.55 -11.43
N ALA A 307 8.63 -13.84 -11.62
CA ALA A 307 8.13 -15.20 -11.73
C ALA A 307 7.37 -15.45 -13.04
N ILE A 308 7.51 -16.66 -13.57
CA ILE A 308 6.78 -17.15 -14.74
C ILE A 308 5.82 -18.24 -14.27
N HIS A 309 4.54 -18.07 -14.57
CA HIS A 309 3.48 -18.99 -14.21
C HIS A 309 2.92 -19.66 -15.48
N SER A 310 2.89 -20.98 -15.48
CA SER A 310 2.28 -21.80 -16.52
C SER A 310 0.85 -22.15 -16.10
N PHE A 311 -0.15 -21.87 -16.93
CA PHE A 311 -1.56 -22.07 -16.57
C PHE A 311 -1.97 -23.53 -16.57
N ASP A 312 -1.30 -24.39 -17.35
CA ASP A 312 -1.54 -25.83 -17.40
C ASP A 312 -1.18 -26.56 -16.09
N ARG A 313 -0.32 -25.93 -15.28
CA ARG A 313 0.19 -26.49 -14.01
C ARG A 313 -0.33 -25.76 -12.76
N LYS A 314 -1.20 -24.78 -12.93
CA LYS A 314 -1.81 -24.04 -11.82
C LYS A 314 -3.18 -24.61 -11.51
N ASP A 315 -3.43 -24.91 -10.23
CA ASP A 315 -4.77 -25.25 -9.76
C ASP A 315 -5.69 -24.03 -9.87
N PHE A 316 -6.88 -24.27 -10.32
CA PHE A 316 -8.12 -23.51 -10.49
C PHE A 316 -8.25 -22.10 -9.89
N ALA A 317 -7.44 -21.65 -8.94
CA ALA A 317 -7.43 -20.25 -8.46
C ALA A 317 -6.89 -19.28 -9.51
N VAL A 318 -6.30 -19.81 -10.59
CA VAL A 318 -5.68 -19.05 -11.69
C VAL A 318 -6.18 -19.52 -13.07
N LYS A 319 -6.99 -20.57 -13.11
CA LYS A 319 -7.69 -20.95 -14.35
C LYS A 319 -8.87 -20.00 -14.55
N LEU A 320 -8.66 -19.00 -15.37
CA LEU A 320 -9.69 -18.12 -15.92
C LEU A 320 -10.28 -18.71 -17.20
#